data_15b76377f0fdb49edc444701cdc9fc2c
#
_entry.id   15b76377f0fdb49edc444701cdc9fc2c
#
_cell.length_a   1.000
_cell.length_b   1.000
_cell.length_c   1.000
_cell.angle_alpha   90.00
_cell.angle_beta   90.00
_cell.angle_gamma   90.00
#
_symmetry.space_group_name_H-M   'P 1'
#
loop_
_entity.id
_entity.type
_entity.pdbx_description
1 polymer ?
#
loop_
_entity_poly.entity_id
_entity_poly.type
_entity_poly.pdbx_seq_one_letter_code
_entity_poly.pdbx_strand_id
1 'polypeptide(L)'
;HASSDYIFFLDADEEITAELQVQLLDAVASGQNAVWRIQWRIVAFGRELKYFRSRTTVERLFRRDALTAFEGVVHEQALLRGEPLPRHILRAKLRHYVRDSVRGSLEKLTQYAMLGAAKRARAGKRGGILRGMASSSSMFVRLYVFQLGFLGGGAGFLYCYLIALEYFFRYVALDYDRELLTDTVTR
;
A
#
# COMPACT_ATOMS: atom_id res chain seq x y z
N HIS A 1 9.07 1.01 -23.26
CA HIS A 1 8.14 0.51 -24.28
C HIS A 1 8.11 -1.03 -24.22
N ALA A 2 7.04 -1.61 -23.65
CA ALA A 2 6.87 -3.05 -23.65
C ALA A 2 6.41 -3.54 -25.02
N SER A 3 7.02 -4.62 -25.52
CA SER A 3 6.67 -5.25 -26.81
C SER A 3 5.84 -6.53 -26.66
N SER A 4 5.80 -7.12 -25.43
CA SER A 4 5.06 -8.34 -25.13
C SER A 4 3.56 -8.12 -25.03
N ASP A 5 2.76 -9.19 -25.15
CA ASP A 5 1.29 -9.14 -25.08
C ASP A 5 0.76 -8.81 -23.69
N TYR A 6 1.54 -9.09 -22.65
CA TYR A 6 1.21 -8.80 -21.27
C TYR A 6 2.23 -7.87 -20.62
N ILE A 7 1.76 -7.02 -19.72
CA ILE A 7 2.56 -6.11 -18.91
C ILE A 7 2.39 -6.50 -17.45
N PHE A 8 3.50 -6.78 -16.78
CA PHE A 8 3.58 -6.91 -15.34
C PHE A 8 4.24 -5.67 -14.75
N PHE A 9 3.53 -4.95 -13.90
CA PHE A 9 4.03 -3.78 -13.22
C PHE A 9 4.64 -4.17 -11.87
N LEU A 10 5.90 -3.81 -11.66
CA LEU A 10 6.67 -4.12 -10.45
C LEU A 10 7.30 -2.85 -9.90
N ASP A 11 7.04 -2.54 -8.63
CA ASP A 11 7.66 -1.42 -7.94
C ASP A 11 9.10 -1.79 -7.52
N ALA A 12 9.96 -0.78 -7.33
CA ALA A 12 11.37 -0.98 -6.99
C ALA A 12 11.61 -1.64 -5.62
N ASP A 13 10.60 -1.60 -4.74
CA ASP A 13 10.60 -2.22 -3.42
C ASP A 13 9.78 -3.54 -3.37
N GLU A 14 9.55 -4.15 -4.54
CA GLU A 14 8.82 -5.43 -4.66
C GLU A 14 9.72 -6.53 -5.25
N GLU A 15 9.46 -7.77 -4.86
CA GLU A 15 10.19 -8.96 -5.33
C GLU A 15 9.21 -10.09 -5.68
N ILE A 16 9.40 -10.65 -6.89
CA ILE A 16 8.63 -11.80 -7.37
C ILE A 16 9.18 -13.08 -6.71
N THR A 17 8.31 -13.83 -6.02
CA THR A 17 8.67 -15.15 -5.51
C THR A 17 8.61 -16.21 -6.62
N ALA A 18 9.34 -17.33 -6.46
CA ALA A 18 9.31 -18.44 -7.42
C ALA A 18 7.88 -18.98 -7.65
N GLU A 19 7.08 -19.06 -6.57
CA GLU A 19 5.68 -19.47 -6.66
C GLU A 19 4.85 -18.48 -7.49
N LEU A 20 5.09 -17.18 -7.30
CA LEU A 20 4.39 -16.14 -8.05
C LEU A 20 4.78 -16.17 -9.53
N GLN A 21 6.06 -16.39 -9.83
CA GLN A 21 6.55 -16.52 -11.21
C GLN A 21 5.79 -17.60 -11.99
N VAL A 22 5.61 -18.76 -11.39
CA VAL A 22 4.85 -19.86 -12.03
C VAL A 22 3.42 -19.41 -12.32
N GLN A 23 2.72 -18.82 -11.33
CA GLN A 23 1.33 -18.37 -11.53
C GLN A 23 1.20 -17.24 -12.54
N LEU A 24 2.20 -16.36 -12.65
CA LEU A 24 2.24 -15.31 -13.68
C LEU A 24 2.37 -15.91 -15.07
N LEU A 25 3.24 -16.91 -15.24
CA LEU A 25 3.39 -17.62 -16.52
C LEU A 25 2.13 -18.38 -16.91
N ASP A 26 1.47 -19.04 -15.96
CA ASP A 26 0.18 -19.69 -16.19
C ASP A 26 -0.90 -18.69 -16.60
N ALA A 27 -0.94 -17.53 -15.94
CA ALA A 27 -1.89 -16.47 -16.27
C ALA A 27 -1.66 -15.94 -17.70
N VAL A 28 -0.41 -15.74 -18.10
CA VAL A 28 -0.03 -15.33 -19.47
C VAL A 28 -0.38 -16.42 -20.48
N ALA A 29 -0.05 -17.68 -20.18
CA ALA A 29 -0.34 -18.82 -21.06
C ALA A 29 -1.85 -19.05 -21.27
N SER A 30 -2.71 -18.61 -20.34
CA SER A 30 -4.16 -18.71 -20.47
C SER A 30 -4.72 -17.84 -21.60
N GLY A 31 -3.99 -16.85 -22.11
CA GLY A 31 -4.42 -15.92 -23.16
C GLY A 31 -5.60 -15.01 -22.77
N GLN A 32 -6.05 -15.04 -21.51
CA GLN A 32 -7.25 -14.34 -21.07
C GLN A 32 -7.05 -12.82 -21.05
N ASN A 33 -8.05 -12.08 -21.49
CA ASN A 33 -8.11 -10.64 -21.28
C ASN A 33 -8.74 -10.34 -19.92
N ALA A 34 -7.88 -10.33 -18.88
CA ALA A 34 -8.26 -10.14 -17.49
C ALA A 34 -7.22 -9.27 -16.76
N VAL A 35 -7.55 -8.89 -15.56
CA VAL A 35 -6.67 -8.20 -14.61
C VAL A 35 -6.31 -9.16 -13.50
N TRP A 36 -5.03 -9.37 -13.24
CA TRP A 36 -4.59 -10.20 -12.13
C TRP A 36 -4.12 -9.34 -10.97
N ARG A 37 -4.69 -9.63 -9.80
CA ARG A 37 -4.42 -8.96 -8.54
C ARG A 37 -3.57 -9.87 -7.67
N ILE A 38 -2.65 -9.26 -6.95
CA ILE A 38 -1.70 -9.96 -6.09
C ILE A 38 -1.75 -9.37 -4.69
N GLN A 39 -1.67 -10.22 -3.68
CA GLN A 39 -1.52 -9.79 -2.30
C GLN A 39 -0.05 -9.58 -1.96
N TRP A 40 0.22 -8.57 -1.14
CA TRP A 40 1.55 -8.37 -0.61
C TRP A 40 1.87 -9.30 0.55
N ARG A 41 3.11 -9.77 0.56
CA ARG A 41 3.78 -10.34 1.71
C ARG A 41 4.75 -9.30 2.25
N ILE A 42 4.42 -8.77 3.41
CA ILE A 42 5.15 -7.64 4.01
C ILE A 42 6.50 -8.09 4.50
N VAL A 43 7.56 -7.38 4.09
CA VAL A 43 8.91 -7.46 4.66
C VAL A 43 9.21 -6.14 5.34
N ALA A 44 9.55 -6.19 6.64
CA ALA A 44 9.86 -5.00 7.42
C ALA A 44 11.07 -5.27 8.33
N PHE A 45 12.00 -4.33 8.37
CA PHE A 45 13.23 -4.42 9.19
C PHE A 45 14.01 -5.74 8.96
N GLY A 46 14.16 -6.12 7.68
CA GLY A 46 14.84 -7.35 7.26
C GLY A 46 14.11 -8.64 7.60
N ARG A 47 12.86 -8.59 8.06
CA ARG A 47 12.05 -9.77 8.40
C ARG A 47 10.77 -9.85 7.59
N GLU A 48 10.51 -11.00 7.01
CA GLU A 48 9.24 -11.32 6.39
C GLU A 48 8.18 -11.55 7.48
N LEU A 49 7.10 -10.77 7.45
CA LEU A 49 5.97 -10.93 8.37
C LEU A 49 5.05 -12.05 7.86
N LYS A 50 5.52 -13.29 7.95
CA LYS A 50 4.92 -14.49 7.34
C LYS A 50 3.43 -14.65 7.65
N TYR A 51 3.02 -14.37 8.87
CA TYR A 51 1.65 -14.58 9.35
C TYR A 51 0.78 -13.31 9.26
N PHE A 52 1.38 -12.18 8.86
CA PHE A 52 0.64 -10.93 8.74
C PHE A 52 -0.43 -11.03 7.65
N ARG A 53 -1.67 -10.77 8.02
CA ARG A 53 -2.83 -10.86 7.14
C ARG A 53 -3.08 -9.54 6.42
N SER A 54 -2.21 -9.18 5.48
CA SER A 54 -2.51 -8.07 4.58
C SER A 54 -3.75 -8.42 3.75
N ARG A 55 -4.74 -7.51 3.74
CA ARG A 55 -5.93 -7.64 2.88
C ARG A 55 -5.80 -6.84 1.59
N THR A 56 -4.74 -6.08 1.46
CA THR A 56 -4.52 -5.23 0.28
C THR A 56 -4.10 -6.11 -0.89
N THR A 57 -4.81 -5.97 -2.00
CA THR A 57 -4.42 -6.54 -3.28
C THR A 57 -4.12 -5.40 -4.24
N VAL A 58 -3.13 -5.60 -5.09
CA VAL A 58 -2.74 -4.66 -6.14
C VAL A 58 -2.90 -5.29 -7.51
N GLU A 59 -3.32 -4.51 -8.48
CA GLU A 59 -3.44 -4.92 -9.86
C GLU A 59 -2.06 -4.81 -10.51
N ARG A 60 -1.49 -5.93 -10.98
CA ARG A 60 -0.10 -5.97 -11.45
C ARG A 60 0.09 -6.56 -12.84
N LEU A 61 -0.79 -7.45 -13.30
CA LEU A 61 -0.68 -8.08 -14.61
C LEU A 61 -1.89 -7.74 -15.47
N PHE A 62 -1.64 -7.25 -16.69
CA PHE A 62 -2.63 -6.77 -17.65
C PHE A 62 -2.25 -7.20 -19.06
N ARG A 63 -3.23 -7.35 -19.94
CA ARG A 63 -2.93 -7.35 -21.36
C ARG A 63 -2.52 -5.94 -21.80
N ARG A 64 -1.50 -5.86 -22.63
CA ARG A 64 -0.96 -4.59 -23.13
C ARG A 64 -1.99 -3.78 -23.93
N ASP A 65 -2.78 -4.44 -24.75
CA ASP A 65 -3.82 -3.81 -25.56
C ASP A 65 -5.01 -3.28 -24.74
N ALA A 66 -5.23 -3.83 -23.56
CA ALA A 66 -6.24 -3.34 -22.61
C ALA A 66 -5.75 -2.18 -21.73
N LEU A 67 -4.44 -2.06 -21.51
CA LEU A 67 -3.86 -1.00 -20.67
C LEU A 67 -3.69 0.29 -21.48
N THR A 68 -4.33 1.38 -21.04
CA THR A 68 -4.22 2.70 -21.69
C THR A 68 -3.16 3.58 -21.04
N ALA A 69 -3.17 3.67 -19.71
CA ALA A 69 -2.27 4.51 -18.92
C ALA A 69 -2.30 4.10 -17.45
N PHE A 70 -1.43 4.69 -16.66
CA PHE A 70 -1.53 4.71 -15.20
C PHE A 70 -1.88 6.12 -14.75
N GLU A 71 -2.80 6.24 -13.79
CA GLU A 71 -3.22 7.51 -13.21
C GLU A 71 -3.09 7.47 -11.68
N GLY A 72 -2.62 8.56 -11.10
CA GLY A 72 -2.48 8.75 -9.65
C GLY A 72 -1.08 9.20 -9.26
N VAL A 73 -0.99 10.04 -8.22
CA VAL A 73 0.28 10.62 -7.73
C VAL A 73 0.94 9.72 -6.65
N VAL A 74 0.17 8.95 -5.90
CA VAL A 74 0.65 8.13 -4.77
C VAL A 74 0.27 6.66 -4.93
N HIS A 75 -0.87 6.39 -5.55
CA HIS A 75 -1.36 5.04 -5.85
C HIS A 75 -1.77 5.04 -7.30
N GLU A 76 -0.84 4.67 -8.16
CA GLU A 76 -1.11 4.55 -9.58
C GLU A 76 -2.15 3.44 -9.81
N GLN A 77 -3.20 3.81 -10.53
CA GLN A 77 -4.26 2.88 -10.96
C GLN A 77 -4.18 2.70 -12.47
N ALA A 78 -4.30 1.46 -12.91
CA ALA A 78 -4.34 1.16 -14.31
C ALA A 78 -5.65 1.68 -14.94
N LEU A 79 -5.55 2.50 -15.96
CA LEU A 79 -6.66 2.87 -16.82
C LEU A 79 -6.79 1.82 -17.93
N LEU A 80 -7.91 1.14 -17.94
CA LEU A 80 -8.18 0.05 -18.87
C LEU A 80 -9.19 0.48 -19.92
N ARG A 81 -8.99 0.00 -21.15
CA ARG A 81 -9.88 0.23 -22.29
C ARG A 81 -11.00 -0.80 -22.30
N GLY A 82 -12.22 -0.38 -22.60
CA GLY A 82 -13.38 -1.25 -22.83
C GLY A 82 -14.23 -1.48 -21.57
N GLU A 83 -15.00 -2.56 -21.60
CA GLU A 83 -15.88 -2.97 -20.49
C GLU A 83 -15.08 -3.45 -19.28
N PRO A 84 -15.71 -3.55 -18.09
CA PRO A 84 -15.05 -4.04 -16.88
C PRO A 84 -14.47 -5.44 -17.13
N LEU A 85 -13.14 -5.56 -17.12
CA LEU A 85 -12.46 -6.83 -17.30
C LEU A 85 -12.61 -7.72 -16.06
N PRO A 86 -12.63 -9.05 -16.25
CA PRO A 86 -12.55 -10.00 -15.13
C PRO A 86 -11.33 -9.74 -14.24
N ARG A 87 -11.49 -9.86 -12.92
CA ARG A 87 -10.41 -9.66 -11.95
C ARG A 87 -10.15 -10.96 -11.21
N HIS A 88 -8.95 -11.52 -11.42
CA HIS A 88 -8.50 -12.73 -10.76
C HIS A 88 -7.50 -12.39 -9.66
N ILE A 89 -7.51 -13.15 -8.57
CA ILE A 89 -6.51 -13.01 -7.49
C ILE A 89 -5.57 -14.21 -7.55
N LEU A 90 -4.28 -13.95 -7.74
CA LEU A 90 -3.25 -14.98 -7.65
C LEU A 90 -3.06 -15.40 -6.18
N ARG A 91 -2.84 -16.68 -5.94
CA ARG A 91 -2.67 -17.24 -4.58
C ARG A 91 -1.29 -16.93 -4.01
N ALA A 92 -0.29 -16.94 -4.88
CA ALA A 92 1.07 -16.57 -4.51
C ALA A 92 1.15 -15.06 -4.21
N LYS A 93 2.09 -14.69 -3.36
CA LYS A 93 2.22 -13.32 -2.85
C LYS A 93 3.46 -12.65 -3.41
N LEU A 94 3.36 -11.35 -3.61
CA LEU A 94 4.47 -10.48 -3.97
C LEU A 94 5.14 -9.98 -2.67
N ARG A 95 6.44 -10.15 -2.51
CA ARG A 95 7.18 -9.56 -1.38
C ARG A 95 7.24 -8.06 -1.57
N HIS A 96 6.93 -7.33 -0.51
CA HIS A 96 6.98 -5.87 -0.50
C HIS A 96 7.80 -5.37 0.69
N TYR A 97 8.93 -4.74 0.41
CA TYR A 97 9.90 -4.22 1.39
C TYR A 97 9.48 -2.84 1.86
N VAL A 98 8.56 -2.79 2.80
CA VAL A 98 7.89 -1.53 3.20
C VAL A 98 8.69 -0.67 4.16
N ARG A 99 9.57 -1.28 4.95
CA ARG A 99 10.36 -0.62 6.01
C ARG A 99 11.73 -1.27 6.13
N ASP A 100 12.78 -0.57 5.71
CA ASP A 100 14.15 -1.11 5.76
C ASP A 100 14.92 -0.66 7.00
N SER A 101 14.67 0.56 7.47
CA SER A 101 15.34 1.15 8.63
C SER A 101 14.37 1.96 9.49
N VAL A 102 14.73 2.19 10.74
CA VAL A 102 13.98 3.06 11.65
C VAL A 102 13.96 4.50 11.11
N ARG A 103 15.11 5.02 10.66
CA ARG A 103 15.21 6.37 10.09
C ARG A 103 14.28 6.55 8.89
N GLY A 104 14.39 5.71 7.87
CA GLY A 104 13.52 5.78 6.69
C GLY A 104 12.04 5.57 7.03
N SER A 105 11.77 4.81 8.10
CA SER A 105 10.40 4.64 8.58
C SER A 105 9.84 5.90 9.23
N LEU A 106 10.65 6.68 9.95
CA LEU A 106 10.24 7.97 10.51
C LEU A 106 10.03 9.01 9.41
N GLU A 107 10.87 9.02 8.39
CA GLU A 107 10.70 9.89 7.21
C GLU A 107 9.38 9.57 6.49
N LYS A 108 9.11 8.29 6.19
CA LYS A 108 7.83 7.83 5.63
C LYS A 108 6.63 8.16 6.53
N LEU A 109 6.77 7.99 7.86
CA LEU A 109 5.73 8.35 8.83
C LEU A 109 5.34 9.82 8.70
N THR A 110 6.32 10.73 8.70
CA THR A 110 6.08 12.15 8.56
C THR A 110 5.38 12.45 7.25
N GLN A 111 5.89 11.94 6.12
CA GLN A 111 5.31 12.14 4.81
C GLN A 111 3.85 11.67 4.73
N TYR A 112 3.56 10.44 5.14
CA TYR A 112 2.20 9.90 5.07
C TYR A 112 1.23 10.52 6.07
N ALA A 113 1.72 10.94 7.25
CA ALA A 113 0.91 11.70 8.19
C ALA A 113 0.48 13.04 7.59
N MET A 114 1.42 13.80 7.01
CA MET A 114 1.14 15.11 6.39
C MET A 114 0.22 14.98 5.17
N LEU A 115 0.50 14.06 4.25
CA LEU A 115 -0.39 13.79 3.10
C LEU A 115 -1.79 13.40 3.54
N GLY A 116 -1.90 12.55 4.55
CA GLY A 116 -3.18 12.13 5.12
C GLY A 116 -3.93 13.27 5.83
N ALA A 117 -3.21 14.19 6.47
CA ALA A 117 -3.77 15.39 7.09
C ALA A 117 -4.27 16.36 6.02
N ALA A 118 -3.47 16.66 4.98
CA ALA A 118 -3.84 17.53 3.87
C ALA A 118 -5.11 17.04 3.14
N LYS A 119 -5.19 15.73 2.85
CA LYS A 119 -6.40 15.13 2.25
C LYS A 119 -7.64 15.33 3.12
N ARG A 120 -7.51 15.24 4.45
CA ARG A 120 -8.62 15.46 5.39
C ARG A 120 -8.98 16.94 5.54
N ALA A 121 -7.99 17.84 5.52
CA ALA A 121 -8.20 19.28 5.54
C ALA A 121 -9.07 19.73 4.36
N ARG A 122 -8.74 19.28 3.15
CA ARG A 122 -9.53 19.51 1.93
C ARG A 122 -10.97 18.98 2.02
N ALA A 123 -11.16 17.86 2.70
CA ALA A 123 -12.48 17.29 2.95
C ALA A 123 -13.23 17.95 4.13
N GLY A 124 -12.74 19.08 4.68
CA GLY A 124 -13.37 19.80 5.77
C GLY A 124 -13.41 19.05 7.11
N LYS A 125 -12.59 17.99 7.27
CA LYS A 125 -12.59 17.21 8.51
C LYS A 125 -11.89 17.95 9.65
N ARG A 126 -12.24 17.60 10.89
CA ARG A 126 -11.62 18.16 12.10
C ARG A 126 -10.53 17.21 12.63
N GLY A 127 -9.43 17.80 13.10
CA GLY A 127 -8.33 17.14 13.78
C GLY A 127 -8.53 17.01 15.28
N GLY A 128 -7.43 16.90 16.01
CA GLY A 128 -7.33 16.94 17.45
C GLY A 128 -6.70 15.70 18.07
N ILE A 129 -6.09 15.89 19.26
CA ILE A 129 -5.34 14.86 19.98
C ILE A 129 -6.21 13.63 20.29
N LEU A 130 -7.41 13.82 20.84
CA LEU A 130 -8.29 12.70 21.21
C LEU A 130 -8.69 11.85 19.99
N ARG A 131 -8.96 12.50 18.86
CA ARG A 131 -9.23 11.78 17.59
C ARG A 131 -8.00 11.06 17.09
N GLY A 132 -6.84 11.66 17.22
CA GLY A 132 -5.55 11.05 16.90
C GLY A 132 -5.32 9.79 17.74
N MET A 133 -5.51 9.88 19.05
CA MET A 133 -5.38 8.75 19.98
C MET A 133 -6.35 7.61 19.63
N ALA A 134 -7.63 7.91 19.47
CA ALA A 134 -8.64 6.90 19.13
C ALA A 134 -8.32 6.23 17.78
N SER A 135 -7.95 7.01 16.77
CA SER A 135 -7.59 6.50 15.44
C SER A 135 -6.32 5.64 15.46
N SER A 136 -5.30 6.08 16.19
CA SER A 136 -4.04 5.35 16.37
C SER A 136 -4.25 4.03 17.10
N SER A 137 -4.95 4.06 18.24
CA SER A 137 -5.25 2.85 19.02
C SER A 137 -6.05 1.84 18.21
N SER A 138 -7.09 2.29 17.51
CA SER A 138 -7.89 1.43 16.64
C SER A 138 -7.03 0.81 15.52
N MET A 139 -6.15 1.60 14.89
CA MET A 139 -5.27 1.10 13.85
C MET A 139 -4.25 0.10 14.40
N PHE A 140 -3.66 0.39 15.56
CA PHE A 140 -2.71 -0.53 16.22
C PHE A 140 -3.38 -1.88 16.52
N VAL A 141 -4.53 -1.87 17.18
CA VAL A 141 -5.27 -3.10 17.51
C VAL A 141 -5.62 -3.87 16.24
N ARG A 142 -6.09 -3.17 15.20
CA ARG A 142 -6.40 -3.79 13.91
C ARG A 142 -5.22 -4.51 13.29
N LEU A 143 -4.05 -3.85 13.24
CA LEU A 143 -2.85 -4.41 12.61
C LEU A 143 -2.18 -5.47 13.49
N TYR A 144 -1.99 -5.14 14.77
CA TYR A 144 -1.21 -5.97 15.68
C TYR A 144 -1.97 -7.22 16.12
N VAL A 145 -3.26 -7.06 16.46
CA VAL A 145 -4.09 -8.18 16.92
C VAL A 145 -4.81 -8.87 15.75
N PHE A 146 -5.69 -8.15 15.04
CA PHE A 146 -6.54 -8.79 14.03
C PHE A 146 -5.83 -9.20 12.74
N GLN A 147 -4.76 -8.48 12.36
CA GLN A 147 -3.92 -8.88 11.23
C GLN A 147 -2.68 -9.68 11.65
N LEU A 148 -2.64 -10.14 12.92
CA LEU A 148 -1.60 -11.01 13.46
C LEU A 148 -0.18 -10.41 13.41
N GLY A 149 -0.06 -9.08 13.52
CA GLY A 149 1.23 -8.39 13.55
C GLY A 149 2.13 -8.85 14.70
N PHE A 150 1.54 -9.28 15.84
CA PHE A 150 2.26 -9.80 17.00
C PHE A 150 3.08 -11.07 16.69
N LEU A 151 2.67 -11.87 15.71
CA LEU A 151 3.43 -13.04 15.27
C LEU A 151 4.72 -12.69 14.51
N GLY A 152 4.87 -11.42 14.10
CA GLY A 152 6.10 -10.90 13.50
C GLY A 152 7.19 -10.50 14.49
N GLY A 153 6.98 -10.73 15.81
CA GLY A 153 7.90 -10.33 16.86
C GLY A 153 8.15 -8.83 16.87
N GLY A 154 9.40 -8.40 17.17
CA GLY A 154 9.78 -6.99 17.25
C GLY A 154 9.56 -6.23 15.91
N ALA A 155 9.85 -6.84 14.77
CA ALA A 155 9.62 -6.24 13.45
C ALA A 155 8.13 -6.01 13.19
N GLY A 156 7.28 -6.97 13.56
CA GLY A 156 5.83 -6.86 13.45
C GLY A 156 5.27 -5.78 14.38
N PHE A 157 5.78 -5.68 15.61
CA PHE A 157 5.42 -4.62 16.54
C PHE A 157 5.77 -3.25 15.98
N LEU A 158 7.03 -3.03 15.57
CA LEU A 158 7.49 -1.75 15.02
C LEU A 158 6.71 -1.36 13.78
N TYR A 159 6.45 -2.29 12.87
CA TYR A 159 5.63 -2.05 11.68
C TYR A 159 4.23 -1.54 12.02
N CYS A 160 3.53 -2.24 12.91
CA CYS A 160 2.17 -1.87 13.33
C CYS A 160 2.14 -0.56 14.11
N TYR A 161 3.13 -0.34 14.99
CA TYR A 161 3.22 0.84 15.82
C TYR A 161 3.51 2.10 15.02
N LEU A 162 4.45 2.04 14.07
CA LEU A 162 4.77 3.18 13.20
C LEU A 162 3.58 3.58 12.33
N ILE A 163 2.83 2.62 11.79
CA ILE A 163 1.59 2.93 11.06
C ILE A 163 0.56 3.56 12.00
N ALA A 164 0.41 3.06 13.21
CA ALA A 164 -0.50 3.66 14.18
C ALA A 164 -0.11 5.11 14.52
N LEU A 165 1.18 5.40 14.66
CA LEU A 165 1.68 6.77 14.85
C LEU A 165 1.40 7.68 13.64
N GLU A 166 1.45 7.16 12.40
CA GLU A 166 1.02 7.93 11.21
C GLU A 166 -0.44 8.38 11.35
N TYR A 167 -1.31 7.53 11.89
CA TYR A 167 -2.70 7.86 12.14
C TYR A 167 -2.87 8.87 13.27
N PHE A 168 -2.02 8.82 14.30
CA PHE A 168 -2.01 9.82 15.36
C PHE A 168 -1.64 11.20 14.83
N PHE A 169 -0.44 11.30 14.24
CA PHE A 169 0.08 12.58 13.75
C PHE A 169 -0.75 13.19 12.63
N ARG A 170 -1.43 12.40 11.83
CA ARG A 170 -2.38 12.85 10.82
C ARG A 170 -3.51 13.71 11.40
N TYR A 171 -4.05 13.34 12.56
CA TYR A 171 -5.09 14.11 13.22
C TYR A 171 -4.54 15.27 14.05
N VAL A 172 -3.34 15.13 14.59
CA VAL A 172 -2.66 16.23 15.30
C VAL A 172 -2.29 17.32 14.30
N ALA A 173 -1.63 17.01 13.20
CA ALA A 173 -1.28 17.97 12.18
C ALA A 173 -2.53 18.65 11.56
N LEU A 174 -3.62 17.90 11.39
CA LEU A 174 -4.89 18.46 10.91
C LEU A 174 -5.47 19.55 11.82
N ASP A 175 -5.07 19.58 13.08
CA ASP A 175 -5.51 20.58 14.06
C ASP A 175 -4.49 21.71 14.21
N TYR A 176 -3.22 21.36 14.42
CA TYR A 176 -2.16 22.31 14.75
C TYR A 176 -1.48 22.93 13.53
N ASP A 177 -1.41 22.23 12.41
CA ASP A 177 -0.70 22.69 11.19
C ASP A 177 -1.68 22.99 10.04
N ARG A 178 -2.95 23.23 10.35
CA ARG A 178 -4.03 23.31 9.35
C ARG A 178 -3.76 24.34 8.24
N GLU A 179 -3.21 25.49 8.58
CA GLU A 179 -2.88 26.55 7.64
C GLU A 179 -1.75 26.14 6.70
N LEU A 180 -0.72 25.48 7.24
CA LEU A 180 0.41 24.99 6.45
C LEU A 180 0.02 23.86 5.47
N LEU A 181 -1.00 23.06 5.81
CA LEU A 181 -1.47 21.95 4.99
C LEU A 181 -2.20 22.40 3.71
N THR A 182 -2.76 23.61 3.71
CA THR A 182 -3.43 24.17 2.53
C THR A 182 -2.44 24.68 1.49
N ASP A 183 -1.26 25.14 1.91
CA ASP A 183 -0.25 25.73 1.03
C ASP A 183 0.70 24.68 0.39
N THR A 184 0.86 23.53 1.02
CA THR A 184 1.87 22.51 0.63
C THR A 184 1.46 21.68 -0.60
N VAL A 185 0.26 21.83 -1.13
CA VAL A 185 -0.30 20.94 -2.18
C VAL A 185 -0.61 21.69 -3.48
N THR A 186 -0.11 22.90 -3.63
CA THR A 186 -0.18 23.70 -4.88
C THR A 186 1.10 23.59 -5.72
N ARG A 187 2.02 22.67 -5.40
CA ARG A 187 3.23 22.41 -6.20
C ARG A 187 3.28 21.02 -6.75
#